data_1bf3cec6d74c56c19abfa0148bee00f7
#
_entry.id   1bf3cec6d74c56c19abfa0148bee00f7
#
_cell.length_a   1.000
_cell.length_b   1.000
_cell.length_c   1.000
_cell.angle_alpha   90.00
_cell.angle_beta   90.00
_cell.angle_gamma   90.00
#
_symmetry.space_group_name_H-M   'P 1'
#
loop_
_entity.id
_entity.type
_entity.pdbx_description
1 polymer ?
#
loop_
_entity_poly.entity_id
_entity_poly.type
_entity_poly.pdbx_seq_one_letter_code
_entity_poly.pdbx_strand_id
1 'polypeptide(L)'
;MEKTTRRLPIVERDEWLLPAEQELNNRHERYMDKMNAIVQAAGSLVDYANGYRYFGWQRDETLDGWWLREWLPGAHDVYVFGDFNNWQRTEIRMQRDRHGVWSAFFPTAMYRDRLVHGSLYKLHVHGDNGWLDRIPASENSIRFLNTSTIGFVPLCCRS
;
A
#
# COMPACT_ATOMS: atom_id res chain seq x y z
N MET A 1 9.18 -2.26 40.96
CA MET A 1 8.25 -3.30 40.52
C MET A 1 9.03 -4.25 39.63
N GLU A 2 9.39 -5.43 40.15
CA GLU A 2 10.05 -6.48 39.35
C GLU A 2 9.06 -6.92 38.26
N LYS A 3 9.46 -6.74 36.99
CA LYS A 3 8.76 -7.38 35.87
C LYS A 3 8.99 -8.86 36.00
N THR A 4 8.00 -9.62 36.45
CA THR A 4 8.01 -11.08 36.39
C THR A 4 8.04 -11.44 34.90
N THR A 5 9.24 -11.65 34.38
CA THR A 5 9.44 -12.07 32.98
C THR A 5 8.98 -13.51 32.89
N ARG A 6 7.75 -13.72 32.41
CA ARG A 6 7.23 -15.05 32.13
C ARG A 6 8.05 -15.65 31.00
N ARG A 7 8.59 -16.84 31.24
CA ARG A 7 9.34 -17.58 30.20
C ARG A 7 8.46 -17.82 28.98
N LEU A 8 9.03 -17.62 27.80
CA LEU A 8 8.29 -17.87 26.55
C LEU A 8 8.02 -19.38 26.38
N PRO A 9 6.83 -19.80 25.92
CA PRO A 9 6.49 -21.22 25.76
C PRO A 9 7.45 -21.99 24.85
N ILE A 10 8.14 -21.33 23.92
CA ILE A 10 9.13 -21.97 23.06
C ILE A 10 10.34 -22.41 23.86
N VAL A 11 10.79 -21.62 24.84
CA VAL A 11 11.93 -21.93 25.72
C VAL A 11 11.57 -23.00 26.74
N GLU A 12 10.27 -23.07 27.14
CA GLU A 12 9.78 -24.15 28.02
C GLU A 12 9.74 -25.52 27.33
N ARG A 13 9.55 -25.54 26.01
CA ARG A 13 9.49 -26.76 25.20
C ARG A 13 10.84 -27.24 24.72
N ASP A 14 11.81 -26.36 24.61
CA ASP A 14 13.14 -26.64 24.08
C ASP A 14 14.20 -26.01 24.98
N GLU A 15 14.80 -26.83 25.85
CA GLU A 15 15.83 -26.40 26.79
C GLU A 15 17.12 -25.91 26.11
N TRP A 16 17.38 -26.30 24.86
CA TRP A 16 18.53 -25.80 24.09
C TRP A 16 18.45 -24.30 23.82
N LEU A 17 17.27 -23.70 23.96
CA LEU A 17 17.04 -22.26 23.82
C LEU A 17 17.33 -21.44 25.08
N LEU A 18 17.59 -22.10 26.24
CA LEU A 18 17.89 -21.41 27.50
C LEU A 18 19.03 -20.39 27.39
N PRO A 19 20.16 -20.68 26.72
CA PRO A 19 21.23 -19.70 26.58
C PRO A 19 20.82 -18.45 25.77
N ALA A 20 19.79 -18.57 24.93
CA ALA A 20 19.27 -17.50 24.10
C ALA A 20 17.97 -16.86 24.67
N GLU A 21 17.53 -17.24 25.86
CA GLU A 21 16.26 -16.81 26.46
C GLU A 21 16.11 -15.27 26.48
N GLN A 22 17.17 -14.56 26.86
CA GLN A 22 17.14 -13.09 26.92
C GLN A 22 16.91 -12.47 25.53
N GLU A 23 17.59 -12.97 24.50
CA GLU A 23 17.44 -12.47 23.14
C GLU A 23 16.03 -12.78 22.58
N LEU A 24 15.49 -13.94 22.89
CA LEU A 24 14.14 -14.33 22.50
C LEU A 24 13.08 -13.44 23.19
N ASN A 25 13.26 -13.14 24.46
CA ASN A 25 12.39 -12.21 25.18
C ASN A 25 12.46 -10.81 24.60
N ASN A 26 13.66 -10.27 24.32
CA ASN A 26 13.81 -8.96 23.70
C ASN A 26 13.15 -8.88 22.32
N ARG A 27 13.26 -9.97 21.54
CA ARG A 27 12.60 -10.05 20.23
C ARG A 27 11.07 -10.08 20.37
N HIS A 28 10.55 -10.85 21.32
CA HIS A 28 9.12 -10.92 21.59
C HIS A 28 8.56 -9.59 22.08
N GLU A 29 9.24 -8.90 22.99
CA GLU A 29 8.85 -7.57 23.45
C GLU A 29 8.79 -6.57 22.29
N ARG A 30 9.81 -6.49 21.45
CA ARG A 30 9.81 -5.64 20.24
C ARG A 30 8.64 -5.95 19.29
N TYR A 31 8.29 -7.23 19.14
CA TYR A 31 7.14 -7.64 18.35
C TYR A 31 5.83 -7.16 18.99
N MET A 32 5.65 -7.37 20.29
CA MET A 32 4.45 -6.95 21.02
C MET A 32 4.27 -5.44 21.03
N ASP A 33 5.35 -4.68 21.22
CA ASP A 33 5.33 -3.23 21.18
C ASP A 33 4.89 -2.73 19.81
N LYS A 34 5.41 -3.34 18.72
CA LYS A 34 5.00 -2.98 17.36
C LYS A 34 3.56 -3.34 17.08
N MET A 35 3.11 -4.53 17.51
CA MET A 35 1.71 -4.96 17.43
C MET A 35 0.78 -3.97 18.13
N ASN A 36 1.09 -3.63 19.37
CA ASN A 36 0.29 -2.71 20.17
C ASN A 36 0.23 -1.32 19.52
N ALA A 37 1.35 -0.81 19.01
CA ALA A 37 1.38 0.47 18.29
C ALA A 37 0.48 0.46 17.05
N ILE A 38 0.47 -0.62 16.28
CA ILE A 38 -0.39 -0.79 15.10
C ILE A 38 -1.86 -0.84 15.50
N VAL A 39 -2.21 -1.64 16.53
CA VAL A 39 -3.59 -1.77 17.00
C VAL A 39 -4.10 -0.44 17.56
N GLN A 40 -3.27 0.30 18.31
CA GLN A 40 -3.63 1.62 18.82
C GLN A 40 -3.85 2.65 17.70
N ALA A 41 -3.05 2.58 16.62
CA ALA A 41 -3.16 3.52 15.50
C ALA A 41 -4.32 3.21 14.56
N ALA A 42 -4.64 1.95 14.33
CA ALA A 42 -5.57 1.49 13.29
C ALA A 42 -6.79 0.71 13.82
N GLY A 43 -6.86 0.43 15.13
CA GLY A 43 -7.92 -0.37 15.75
C GLY A 43 -7.67 -1.87 15.69
N SER A 44 -7.20 -2.40 14.57
CA SER A 44 -6.85 -3.82 14.42
C SER A 44 -5.74 -4.02 13.37
N LEU A 45 -5.14 -5.21 13.36
CA LEU A 45 -4.21 -5.60 12.28
C LEU A 45 -4.89 -5.69 10.92
N VAL A 46 -6.15 -6.13 10.91
CA VAL A 46 -6.95 -6.22 9.68
C VAL A 46 -7.20 -4.83 9.11
N ASP A 47 -7.54 -3.86 9.96
CA ASP A 47 -7.74 -2.48 9.54
C ASP A 47 -6.44 -1.84 9.05
N TYR A 48 -5.33 -2.12 9.71
CA TYR A 48 -4.00 -1.70 9.25
C TYR A 48 -3.61 -2.31 7.90
N ALA A 49 -3.96 -3.57 7.66
CA ALA A 49 -3.66 -4.30 6.43
C ALA A 49 -4.53 -3.89 5.23
N ASN A 50 -5.53 -3.02 5.41
CA ASN A 50 -6.44 -2.56 4.35
C ASN A 50 -5.80 -1.51 3.40
N GLY A 51 -4.53 -1.68 3.04
CA GLY A 51 -3.81 -0.81 2.11
C GLY A 51 -4.49 -0.67 0.74
N TYR A 52 -5.28 -1.66 0.31
CA TYR A 52 -6.06 -1.61 -0.93
C TYR A 52 -7.13 -0.49 -0.93
N ARG A 53 -7.55 0.00 0.25
CA ARG A 53 -8.47 1.14 0.38
C ARG A 53 -7.76 2.49 0.29
N TYR A 54 -6.44 2.49 0.27
CA TYR A 54 -5.62 3.69 0.20
C TYR A 54 -4.81 3.77 -1.08
N PHE A 55 -4.19 2.65 -1.48
CA PHE A 55 -3.39 2.56 -2.70
C PHE A 55 -4.23 2.27 -3.94
N GLY A 56 -3.66 2.50 -5.11
CA GLY A 56 -4.35 2.42 -6.38
C GLY A 56 -5.29 3.60 -6.59
N TRP A 57 -6.34 3.38 -7.39
CA TRP A 57 -7.34 4.39 -7.72
C TRP A 57 -8.43 4.44 -6.65
N GLN A 58 -8.54 5.59 -5.97
CA GLN A 58 -9.55 5.82 -4.92
C GLN A 58 -10.40 7.04 -5.26
N ARG A 59 -11.73 6.88 -5.22
CA ARG A 59 -12.66 7.98 -5.40
C ARG A 59 -12.63 8.93 -4.21
N ASP A 60 -12.55 10.22 -4.47
CA ASP A 60 -12.74 11.28 -3.48
C ASP A 60 -14.00 12.07 -3.86
N GLU A 61 -15.07 11.86 -3.09
CA GLU A 61 -16.35 12.54 -3.33
C GLU A 61 -16.33 14.00 -2.92
N THR A 62 -15.50 14.35 -1.93
CA THR A 62 -15.38 15.72 -1.41
C THR A 62 -14.69 16.63 -2.42
N LEU A 63 -13.62 16.16 -3.05
CA LEU A 63 -12.88 16.91 -4.06
C LEU A 63 -13.37 16.64 -5.49
N ASP A 64 -14.40 15.81 -5.64
CA ASP A 64 -14.93 15.37 -6.93
C ASP A 64 -13.84 14.94 -7.91
N GLY A 65 -13.14 13.88 -7.55
CA GLY A 65 -12.04 13.37 -8.36
C GLY A 65 -11.56 11.99 -7.93
N TRP A 66 -10.43 11.61 -8.49
CA TRP A 66 -9.78 10.34 -8.22
C TRP A 66 -8.36 10.58 -7.75
N TRP A 67 -7.97 9.90 -6.68
CA TRP A 67 -6.59 9.77 -6.27
C TRP A 67 -5.99 8.50 -6.85
N LEU A 68 -4.80 8.63 -7.43
CA LEU A 68 -3.91 7.49 -7.64
C LEU A 68 -2.79 7.58 -6.61
N ARG A 69 -2.58 6.51 -5.84
CA ARG A 69 -1.50 6.41 -4.85
C ARG A 69 -0.72 5.12 -5.03
N GLU A 70 0.60 5.23 -4.98
CA GLU A 70 1.51 4.08 -5.09
C GLU A 70 2.70 4.25 -4.15
N TRP A 71 3.16 3.17 -3.52
CA TRP A 71 4.29 3.20 -2.62
C TRP A 71 5.57 2.81 -3.34
N LEU A 72 6.44 3.79 -3.58
CA LEU A 72 7.71 3.65 -4.29
C LEU A 72 8.80 4.42 -3.53
N PRO A 73 9.25 3.92 -2.37
CA PRO A 73 10.16 4.67 -1.48
C PRO A 73 11.53 4.93 -2.09
N GLY A 74 12.01 4.06 -2.99
CA GLY A 74 13.27 4.21 -3.71
C GLY A 74 13.19 5.01 -5.01
N ALA A 75 12.03 5.54 -5.37
CA ALA A 75 11.91 6.37 -6.57
C ALA A 75 12.35 7.81 -6.30
N HIS A 76 13.06 8.41 -7.26
CA HIS A 76 13.47 9.81 -7.25
C HIS A 76 12.43 10.71 -7.93
N ASP A 77 11.77 10.20 -8.98
CA ASP A 77 10.68 10.87 -9.67
C ASP A 77 9.70 9.84 -10.26
N VAL A 78 8.41 10.19 -10.34
CA VAL A 78 7.37 9.32 -10.86
C VAL A 78 6.36 10.12 -11.66
N TYR A 79 6.05 9.62 -12.86
CA TYR A 79 4.95 10.10 -13.69
C TYR A 79 3.96 8.96 -13.93
N VAL A 80 2.70 9.32 -14.10
CA VAL A 80 1.66 8.38 -14.51
C VAL A 80 1.19 8.68 -15.93
N PHE A 81 1.01 7.65 -16.73
CA PHE A 81 0.59 7.76 -18.11
C PHE A 81 -0.26 6.55 -18.54
N GLY A 82 -1.13 6.77 -19.50
CA GLY A 82 -2.06 5.75 -19.96
C GLY A 82 -3.05 6.26 -21.01
N ASP A 83 -4.17 5.57 -21.15
CA ASP A 83 -5.22 5.93 -22.13
C ASP A 83 -5.75 7.35 -21.91
N PHE A 84 -5.81 7.80 -20.66
CA PHE A 84 -6.36 9.11 -20.28
C PHE A 84 -5.48 10.30 -20.71
N ASN A 85 -4.23 10.07 -21.09
CA ASN A 85 -3.31 11.12 -21.56
C ASN A 85 -2.55 10.75 -22.85
N ASN A 86 -3.12 9.85 -23.65
CA ASN A 86 -2.52 9.36 -24.90
C ASN A 86 -1.10 8.78 -24.72
N TRP A 87 -0.86 8.14 -23.58
CA TRP A 87 0.41 7.49 -23.24
C TRP A 87 1.62 8.44 -23.17
N GLN A 88 1.39 9.72 -22.86
CA GLN A 88 2.47 10.71 -22.70
C GLN A 88 3.14 10.55 -21.33
N ARG A 89 4.40 10.10 -21.32
CA ARG A 89 5.13 9.68 -20.10
C ARG A 89 5.40 10.79 -19.09
N THR A 90 5.58 12.04 -19.53
CA THR A 90 6.08 13.13 -18.70
C THR A 90 5.07 14.24 -18.45
N GLU A 91 3.79 14.00 -18.77
CA GLU A 91 2.73 15.00 -18.62
C GLU A 91 2.24 15.12 -17.17
N ILE A 92 1.98 13.97 -16.52
CA ILE A 92 1.37 13.94 -15.20
C ILE A 92 2.37 13.45 -14.17
N ARG A 93 3.02 14.39 -13.50
CA ARG A 93 3.97 14.12 -12.43
C ARG A 93 3.24 13.83 -11.13
N MET A 94 3.65 12.79 -10.42
CA MET A 94 3.15 12.45 -9.09
C MET A 94 3.91 13.20 -8.00
N GLN A 95 3.29 13.42 -6.85
CA GLN A 95 3.88 14.08 -5.69
C GLN A 95 4.26 13.03 -4.64
N ARG A 96 5.46 13.16 -4.09
CA ARG A 96 5.99 12.26 -3.05
C ARG A 96 5.73 12.81 -1.66
N ASP A 97 5.24 11.97 -0.75
CA ASP A 97 5.18 12.28 0.68
C ASP A 97 6.46 11.81 1.42
N ARG A 98 6.52 12.12 2.73
CA ARG A 98 7.64 11.73 3.60
C ARG A 98 7.79 10.21 3.80
N HIS A 99 6.78 9.42 3.49
CA HIS A 99 6.76 7.97 3.65
C HIS A 99 7.09 7.22 2.36
N GLY A 100 7.35 7.95 1.27
CA GLY A 100 7.63 7.37 -0.04
C GLY A 100 6.37 6.96 -0.81
N VAL A 101 5.21 7.48 -0.42
CA VAL A 101 3.97 7.36 -1.19
C VAL A 101 3.94 8.45 -2.25
N TRP A 102 3.71 8.05 -3.48
CA TRP A 102 3.51 8.92 -4.62
C TRP A 102 2.03 9.04 -4.93
N SER A 103 1.54 10.25 -5.14
CA SER A 103 0.13 10.53 -5.38
C SER A 103 -0.08 11.53 -6.51
N ALA A 104 -1.18 11.33 -7.26
CA ALA A 104 -1.70 12.28 -8.23
C ALA A 104 -3.21 12.37 -8.11
N PHE A 105 -3.76 13.58 -8.28
CA PHE A 105 -5.19 13.82 -8.24
C PHE A 105 -5.74 14.12 -9.63
N PHE A 106 -6.87 13.52 -9.96
CA PHE A 106 -7.53 13.60 -11.26
C PHE A 106 -8.95 14.16 -11.06
N PRO A 107 -9.16 15.48 -11.25
CA PRO A 107 -10.49 16.08 -11.12
C PRO A 107 -11.47 15.49 -12.13
N THR A 108 -12.68 15.17 -11.70
CA THR A 108 -13.75 14.65 -12.59
C THR A 108 -14.01 15.63 -13.74
N ALA A 109 -14.00 16.92 -13.48
CA ALA A 109 -14.23 17.94 -14.51
C ALA A 109 -13.28 17.86 -15.70
N MET A 110 -12.02 17.41 -15.48
CA MET A 110 -10.99 17.33 -16.53
C MET A 110 -10.88 15.93 -17.15
N TYR A 111 -11.20 14.90 -16.39
CA TYR A 111 -10.87 13.51 -16.76
C TYR A 111 -12.10 12.62 -16.94
N ARG A 112 -13.33 13.12 -16.79
CA ARG A 112 -14.58 12.33 -16.87
C ARG A 112 -14.63 11.40 -18.08
N ASP A 113 -14.28 11.93 -19.26
CA ASP A 113 -14.39 11.21 -20.54
C ASP A 113 -13.11 10.47 -20.93
N ARG A 114 -12.02 10.68 -20.18
CA ARG A 114 -10.70 10.10 -20.42
C ARG A 114 -10.34 8.99 -19.44
N LEU A 115 -10.75 9.15 -18.19
CA LEU A 115 -10.51 8.20 -17.12
C LEU A 115 -11.75 7.31 -16.99
N VAL A 116 -11.83 6.26 -17.80
CA VAL A 116 -12.97 5.35 -17.85
C VAL A 116 -12.63 3.98 -17.27
N HIS A 117 -13.67 3.23 -16.90
CA HIS A 117 -13.49 1.86 -16.42
C HIS A 117 -12.77 1.00 -17.47
N GLY A 118 -11.72 0.31 -17.05
CA GLY A 118 -10.90 -0.51 -17.95
C GLY A 118 -9.74 0.23 -18.61
N SER A 119 -9.61 1.56 -18.46
CA SER A 119 -8.44 2.28 -18.98
C SER A 119 -7.15 1.71 -18.44
N LEU A 120 -6.18 1.50 -19.33
CA LEU A 120 -4.86 1.00 -18.98
C LEU A 120 -3.92 2.14 -18.59
N TYR A 121 -3.01 1.87 -17.68
CA TYR A 121 -1.99 2.84 -17.28
C TYR A 121 -0.70 2.17 -16.82
N LYS A 122 0.36 2.95 -16.79
CA LYS A 122 1.68 2.59 -16.26
C LYS A 122 2.27 3.76 -15.49
N LEU A 123 3.31 3.47 -14.74
CA LEU A 123 4.15 4.47 -14.08
C LEU A 123 5.50 4.55 -14.81
N HIS A 124 5.94 5.77 -15.09
CA HIS A 124 7.28 6.08 -15.57
C HIS A 124 8.10 6.53 -14.36
N VAL A 125 9.01 5.67 -13.93
CA VAL A 125 9.71 5.79 -12.64
C VAL A 125 11.18 6.04 -12.87
N HIS A 126 11.73 7.07 -12.23
CA HIS A 126 13.15 7.31 -12.12
C HIS A 126 13.69 6.71 -10.82
N GLY A 127 14.66 5.85 -10.92
CA GLY A 127 15.40 5.26 -9.80
C GLY A 127 16.91 5.34 -10.03
N ASP A 128 17.68 4.67 -9.18
CA ASP A 128 19.16 4.68 -9.24
C ASP A 128 19.71 4.19 -10.59
N ASN A 129 18.97 3.33 -11.28
CA ASN A 129 19.37 2.77 -12.58
C ASN A 129 18.74 3.52 -13.78
N GLY A 130 18.21 4.74 -13.56
CA GLY A 130 17.59 5.55 -14.60
C GLY A 130 16.07 5.37 -14.67
N TRP A 131 15.51 5.70 -15.85
CA TRP A 131 14.08 5.67 -16.10
C TRP A 131 13.60 4.29 -16.56
N LEU A 132 12.48 3.84 -16.04
CA LEU A 132 11.82 2.63 -16.51
C LEU A 132 10.29 2.73 -16.38
N ASP A 133 9.58 2.03 -17.28
CA ASP A 133 8.13 1.90 -17.23
C ASP A 133 7.75 0.70 -16.36
N ARG A 134 6.89 0.90 -15.36
CA ARG A 134 6.43 -0.14 -14.43
C ARG A 134 4.92 -0.29 -14.46
N ILE A 135 4.47 -1.52 -14.30
CA ILE A 135 3.08 -1.81 -13.96
C ILE A 135 2.92 -1.54 -12.46
N PRO A 136 1.88 -0.81 -12.02
CA PRO A 136 1.58 -0.57 -10.61
C PRO A 136 1.37 -1.89 -9.85
N ALA A 137 1.68 -1.88 -8.54
CA ALA A 137 1.48 -3.06 -7.70
C ALA A 137 0.00 -3.35 -7.45
N SER A 138 -0.84 -2.31 -7.44
CA SER A 138 -2.26 -2.43 -7.14
C SER A 138 -3.08 -2.98 -8.31
N GLU A 139 -2.93 -2.45 -9.52
CA GLU A 139 -3.55 -2.93 -10.77
C GLU A 139 -3.06 -2.10 -11.98
N ASN A 140 -3.03 -2.70 -13.18
CA ASN A 140 -2.68 -1.99 -14.41
C ASN A 140 -3.91 -1.43 -15.17
N SER A 141 -5.11 -1.63 -14.65
CA SER A 141 -6.36 -1.10 -15.22
C SER A 141 -7.18 -0.37 -14.15
N ILE A 142 -7.88 0.67 -14.57
CA ILE A 142 -8.74 1.46 -13.69
C ILE A 142 -10.05 0.70 -13.50
N ARG A 143 -10.35 0.32 -12.26
CA ARG A 143 -11.62 -0.31 -11.90
C ARG A 143 -12.43 0.62 -11.00
N PHE A 144 -13.50 1.16 -11.52
CA PHE A 144 -14.49 1.84 -10.70
C PHE A 144 -15.38 0.80 -10.02
N LEU A 145 -15.24 0.65 -8.72
CA LEU A 145 -16.20 -0.11 -7.93
C LEU A 145 -17.50 0.69 -7.91
N ASN A 146 -18.52 0.21 -8.62
CA ASN A 146 -19.88 0.71 -8.43
C ASN A 146 -20.30 0.40 -6.99
N THR A 147 -20.53 1.43 -6.20
CA THR A 147 -20.98 1.33 -4.79
C THR A 147 -22.37 0.71 -4.63
N SER A 148 -22.98 0.23 -5.70
CA SER A 148 -24.34 -0.36 -5.69
C SER A 148 -24.36 -1.88 -5.52
N THR A 149 -23.23 -2.57 -5.44
CA THR A 149 -23.24 -4.02 -5.26
C THR A 149 -22.08 -4.43 -4.35
N ILE A 150 -22.37 -4.51 -3.04
CA ILE A 150 -21.52 -5.22 -2.07
C ILE A 150 -21.73 -6.71 -2.33
N GLY A 151 -21.00 -7.25 -3.29
CA GLY A 151 -20.83 -8.68 -3.52
C GLY A 151 -19.36 -9.01 -3.39
N PHE A 152 -19.01 -9.58 -2.25
CA PHE A 152 -17.70 -10.16 -2.00
C PHE A 152 -17.43 -11.26 -3.04
N VAL A 153 -16.53 -11.05 -3.96
CA VAL A 153 -15.96 -12.13 -4.77
C VAL A 153 -14.51 -12.32 -4.33
N PRO A 154 -14.20 -13.41 -3.61
CA PRO A 154 -12.83 -13.75 -3.29
C PRO A 154 -12.12 -14.17 -4.59
N LEU A 155 -11.04 -13.51 -4.96
CA LEU A 155 -10.11 -14.00 -5.97
C LEU A 155 -9.38 -15.23 -5.40
N CYS A 156 -9.96 -16.39 -5.65
CA CYS A 156 -9.26 -17.65 -5.50
C CYS A 156 -8.49 -17.95 -6.80
N CYS A 157 -7.24 -18.35 -6.63
CA CYS A 157 -6.26 -18.83 -7.58
C CYS A 157 -6.86 -19.49 -8.83
N ARG A 158 -6.40 -19.05 -10.02
CA ARG A 158 -6.39 -19.92 -11.20
C ARG A 158 -4.98 -20.47 -11.38
N SER A 159 -4.94 -21.81 -11.25
CA SER A 159 -3.87 -22.71 -11.67
C SER A 159 -3.49 -22.55 -13.15
#